data_276d704460f8d20c98d5f16586bdf944
#
_entry.id   276d704460f8d20c98d5f16586bdf944
#
_cell.length_a   1.000
_cell.length_b   1.000
_cell.length_c   1.000
_cell.angle_alpha   90.00
_cell.angle_beta   90.00
_cell.angle_gamma   90.00
#
_symmetry.space_group_name_H-M   'P 1'
#
loop_
_entity.id
_entity.type
_entity.pdbx_description
1 polymer ?
#
loop_
_entity_poly.entity_id
_entity_poly.type
_entity_poly.pdbx_seq_one_letter_code
_entity_poly.pdbx_strand_id
1 'polypeptide(L)'
;ASYRRQRQMCIRDRCSDFVAFDTRKLDKKIEKGLDWQTTRTFMGNTFPGPGLFSKFYDTDHEPLVEVIRDTVGKHDTFNLACTSKYYEDAGYFGHPNCSDNLNNAMAEYGVEKQKGWQAINLFFNTSATGLNSVISDESFARPGDYVMFRALKDLTIGTTACPSDIDACNSWNPTDIFVRTYDKKKEFSKSFAFRMKTDSEKKLTRNSGFYERTSKLTRNFIDARGFWLPNDYTKHGVVEEYNACRENAVLIDLSSLRKFEIIGPDAEELMNYTLTRNIKKLSVGQIVYSAMCYENGMMFDDGTLFRLSETGFRWICGDEYAGEWLKEVAQKKKFKVNIKNSTDQISNVSIQGPKSREILKKMIFAPPTQPAIDELEWFRFSICRVEELQGIPLIVSRTGYTGELGYEIWCHPKDAPKVWDKLMEYGKDDNLIPAGFAALDKLRIEAGLILFGNEFDGQQDPFEAGIGFAVPLKSKEEDFIGKSVLKERKANPQKKLVGLE
;
A
#
# COMPACT_ATOMS: atom_id res chain seq x y z
N ALA A 1 -18.42 -23.61 8.32
CA ALA A 1 -19.28 -23.25 7.17
C ALA A 1 -18.69 -23.80 5.87
N SER A 2 -19.54 -24.37 4.99
CA SER A 2 -19.12 -24.86 3.68
C SER A 2 -19.17 -23.77 2.63
N TYR A 3 -18.10 -23.57 1.85
CA TYR A 3 -17.98 -22.49 0.86
C TYR A 3 -17.68 -23.03 -0.54
N ARG A 4 -18.40 -22.52 -1.54
CA ARG A 4 -18.22 -22.89 -2.95
C ARG A 4 -17.03 -22.14 -3.58
N ARG A 5 -16.49 -22.74 -4.65
CA ARG A 5 -15.42 -22.17 -5.47
C ARG A 5 -15.69 -20.71 -5.86
N GLN A 6 -14.70 -19.82 -5.76
CA GLN A 6 -14.74 -18.40 -6.09
C GLN A 6 -15.42 -17.48 -5.06
N ARG A 7 -15.69 -17.93 -3.86
CA ARG A 7 -16.05 -17.03 -2.76
C ARG A 7 -14.81 -16.39 -2.13
N GLN A 8 -15.00 -15.19 -1.65
CA GLN A 8 -14.00 -14.45 -0.91
C GLN A 8 -14.36 -14.37 0.55
N MET A 9 -13.34 -14.31 1.33
CA MET A 9 -13.42 -14.26 2.77
C MET A 9 -12.46 -13.21 3.29
N CYS A 10 -12.94 -12.38 4.19
CA CYS A 10 -12.16 -11.34 4.84
C CYS A 10 -12.23 -11.57 6.34
N ILE A 11 -11.08 -11.70 6.99
CA ILE A 11 -10.96 -11.83 8.45
C ILE A 11 -10.34 -10.54 8.96
N ARG A 12 -10.90 -9.97 10.03
CA ARG A 12 -10.57 -8.64 10.54
C ARG A 12 -10.26 -8.67 12.02
N ASP A 13 -9.45 -7.75 12.42
CA ASP A 13 -9.19 -7.09 13.68
C ASP A 13 -8.03 -7.61 14.51
N ARG A 14 -7.97 -8.82 15.04
CA ARG A 14 -6.84 -9.29 15.87
C ARG A 14 -6.50 -10.75 15.64
N CYS A 15 -5.53 -11.25 16.41
CA CYS A 15 -4.99 -12.59 16.26
C CYS A 15 -6.09 -13.65 16.17
N SER A 16 -6.05 -14.44 15.12
CA SER A 16 -7.00 -15.50 14.87
C SER A 16 -6.34 -16.68 14.18
N ASP A 17 -6.82 -17.86 14.49
CA ASP A 17 -6.38 -19.08 13.85
C ASP A 17 -7.38 -19.50 12.78
N PHE A 18 -6.86 -19.90 11.63
CA PHE A 18 -7.63 -20.24 10.47
C PHE A 18 -7.21 -21.59 9.90
N VAL A 19 -8.19 -22.45 9.65
CA VAL A 19 -8.01 -23.74 8.98
C VAL A 19 -8.96 -23.85 7.79
N ALA A 20 -8.57 -24.61 6.78
CA ALA A 20 -9.43 -24.90 5.63
C ALA A 20 -9.18 -26.31 5.12
N PHE A 21 -10.24 -26.99 4.71
CA PHE A 21 -10.24 -28.33 4.15
C PHE A 21 -10.97 -28.35 2.81
N ASP A 22 -10.53 -29.21 1.90
CA ASP A 22 -11.31 -29.54 0.70
C ASP A 22 -12.60 -30.25 1.11
N THR A 23 -13.76 -29.62 0.94
CA THR A 23 -15.06 -30.15 1.35
C THR A 23 -15.35 -31.50 0.69
N ARG A 24 -14.97 -31.70 -0.58
CA ARG A 24 -15.23 -32.94 -1.30
C ARG A 24 -14.41 -34.12 -0.78
N LYS A 25 -13.22 -33.86 -0.26
CA LYS A 25 -12.38 -34.86 0.42
C LYS A 25 -12.96 -35.14 1.80
N LEU A 26 -13.32 -34.09 2.53
CA LEU A 26 -13.89 -34.19 3.87
C LEU A 26 -15.22 -34.96 3.89
N ASP A 27 -16.10 -34.77 2.91
CA ASP A 27 -17.33 -35.56 2.72
C ASP A 27 -17.05 -37.07 2.54
N LYS A 28 -15.86 -37.41 2.07
CA LYS A 28 -15.36 -38.79 1.94
C LYS A 28 -14.55 -39.28 3.16
N LYS A 29 -14.57 -38.51 4.25
CA LYS A 29 -13.76 -38.74 5.48
C LYS A 29 -12.25 -38.72 5.20
N ILE A 30 -11.79 -37.93 4.25
CA ILE A 30 -10.39 -37.70 3.96
C ILE A 30 -10.04 -36.29 4.44
N GLU A 31 -9.34 -36.22 5.57
CA GLU A 31 -8.95 -34.96 6.21
C GLU A 31 -7.69 -34.40 5.51
N LYS A 32 -7.88 -33.54 4.52
CA LYS A 32 -6.83 -32.82 3.82
C LYS A 32 -7.02 -31.32 4.03
N GLY A 33 -6.39 -30.85 5.07
CA GLY A 33 -6.36 -29.43 5.46
C GLY A 33 -5.11 -28.71 4.97
N LEU A 34 -5.05 -27.42 5.27
CA LEU A 34 -3.88 -26.60 5.03
C LEU A 34 -2.65 -27.17 5.73
N ASP A 35 -1.52 -27.17 5.02
CA ASP A 35 -0.23 -27.62 5.51
C ASP A 35 0.83 -26.54 5.39
N TRP A 36 1.46 -26.15 6.50
CA TRP A 36 2.45 -25.08 6.51
C TRP A 36 3.76 -25.49 5.83
N GLN A 37 4.19 -26.74 6.05
CA GLN A 37 5.46 -27.21 5.53
C GLN A 37 5.42 -27.25 4.02
N THR A 38 4.36 -27.81 3.45
CA THR A 38 4.12 -27.83 2.00
C THR A 38 4.03 -26.39 1.47
N THR A 39 3.24 -25.54 2.12
CA THR A 39 3.06 -24.15 1.72
C THR A 39 4.38 -23.39 1.70
N ARG A 40 5.18 -23.43 2.76
CA ARG A 40 6.49 -22.76 2.81
C ARG A 40 7.46 -23.31 1.79
N THR A 41 7.43 -24.63 1.54
CA THR A 41 8.31 -25.27 0.54
C THR A 41 8.00 -24.75 -0.86
N PHE A 42 6.73 -24.63 -1.24
CA PHE A 42 6.36 -24.16 -2.58
C PHE A 42 6.44 -22.65 -2.74
N MET A 43 6.15 -21.92 -1.69
CA MET A 43 6.12 -20.45 -1.74
C MET A 43 7.48 -19.81 -1.46
N GLY A 44 8.40 -20.52 -0.79
CA GLY A 44 9.70 -19.97 -0.40
C GLY A 44 9.62 -18.82 0.62
N ASN A 45 8.46 -18.60 1.22
CA ASN A 45 8.18 -17.51 2.13
C ASN A 45 7.64 -18.03 3.47
N THR A 46 7.84 -17.24 4.52
CA THR A 46 7.27 -17.53 5.84
C THR A 46 5.75 -17.44 5.87
N PHE A 47 5.18 -16.59 5.01
CA PHE A 47 3.74 -16.47 4.82
C PHE A 47 3.46 -16.02 3.37
N PRO A 48 2.54 -16.69 2.64
CA PRO A 48 2.10 -16.25 1.32
C PRO A 48 1.47 -14.86 1.36
N GLY A 49 1.91 -13.97 0.47
CA GLY A 49 1.35 -12.64 0.28
C GLY A 49 0.59 -12.50 -1.03
N PRO A 50 -0.11 -11.39 -1.26
CA PRO A 50 -0.75 -11.13 -2.54
C PRO A 50 0.25 -11.18 -3.70
N GLY A 51 -0.08 -11.86 -4.80
CA GLY A 51 0.75 -11.95 -6.00
C GLY A 51 1.17 -13.37 -6.37
N LEU A 52 2.42 -13.55 -6.80
CA LEU A 52 2.91 -14.84 -7.31
C LEU A 52 2.96 -15.94 -6.24
N PHE A 53 3.39 -15.56 -5.04
CA PHE A 53 3.55 -16.46 -3.89
C PHE A 53 2.39 -16.28 -2.92
N SER A 54 1.17 -16.56 -3.41
CA SER A 54 -0.07 -16.20 -2.73
C SER A 54 -0.90 -17.39 -2.23
N LYS A 55 -0.44 -18.63 -2.44
CA LYS A 55 -1.28 -19.81 -2.23
C LYS A 55 -0.88 -20.62 -1.02
N PHE A 56 -1.89 -21.18 -0.37
CA PHE A 56 -1.75 -22.19 0.67
C PHE A 56 -2.17 -23.55 0.15
N TYR A 57 -1.41 -24.57 0.48
CA TYR A 57 -1.53 -25.94 -0.03
C TYR A 57 -1.91 -26.92 1.06
N ASP A 58 -2.54 -28.03 0.65
CA ASP A 58 -2.70 -29.22 1.46
C ASP A 58 -1.49 -30.17 1.32
N THR A 59 -1.49 -31.29 2.07
CA THR A 59 -0.44 -32.32 2.01
C THR A 59 -0.42 -33.11 0.70
N ASP A 60 -1.44 -33.00 -0.15
CA ASP A 60 -1.46 -33.55 -1.50
C ASP A 60 -0.91 -32.57 -2.54
N HIS A 61 -0.33 -31.45 -2.09
CA HIS A 61 0.21 -30.38 -2.91
C HIS A 61 -0.86 -29.63 -3.75
N GLU A 62 -2.10 -29.68 -3.30
CA GLU A 62 -3.22 -29.03 -3.97
C GLU A 62 -3.50 -27.66 -3.32
N PRO A 63 -3.60 -26.58 -4.11
CA PRO A 63 -3.86 -25.26 -3.55
C PRO A 63 -5.31 -25.13 -3.08
N LEU A 64 -5.51 -24.73 -1.85
CA LEU A 64 -6.84 -24.54 -1.23
C LEU A 64 -7.30 -23.09 -1.25
N VAL A 65 -6.43 -22.16 -0.82
CA VAL A 65 -6.74 -20.74 -0.76
C VAL A 65 -5.62 -19.91 -1.37
N GLU A 66 -5.98 -18.73 -1.83
CA GLU A 66 -5.06 -17.71 -2.34
C GLU A 66 -5.25 -16.41 -1.58
N VAL A 67 -4.17 -15.78 -1.13
CA VAL A 67 -4.19 -14.45 -0.53
C VAL A 67 -4.42 -13.40 -1.62
N ILE A 68 -5.51 -12.64 -1.52
CA ILE A 68 -5.87 -11.60 -2.48
C ILE A 68 -5.43 -10.23 -1.99
N ARG A 69 -5.62 -9.99 -0.70
CA ARG A 69 -5.24 -8.76 -0.02
C ARG A 69 -4.81 -9.07 1.40
N ASP A 70 -3.85 -8.34 1.85
CA ASP A 70 -3.34 -8.40 3.19
C ASP A 70 -2.91 -6.98 3.58
N THR A 71 -3.50 -6.44 4.64
CA THR A 71 -3.22 -5.07 5.06
C THR A 71 -2.20 -5.00 6.18
N VAL A 72 -1.77 -6.15 6.71
CA VAL A 72 -0.80 -6.24 7.80
C VAL A 72 0.54 -6.81 7.34
N GLY A 73 0.51 -7.84 6.49
CA GLY A 73 1.71 -8.48 5.94
C GLY A 73 2.56 -9.24 6.96
N LYS A 74 2.00 -9.51 8.14
CA LYS A 74 2.71 -10.20 9.21
C LYS A 74 1.78 -11.21 9.88
N HIS A 75 2.15 -12.49 9.75
CA HIS A 75 1.36 -13.62 10.21
C HIS A 75 2.29 -14.76 10.58
N ASP A 76 1.75 -15.79 11.22
CA ASP A 76 2.53 -16.93 11.67
C ASP A 76 2.08 -18.25 11.03
N THR A 77 3.06 -18.99 10.55
CA THR A 77 2.94 -20.38 10.06
C THR A 77 3.99 -21.29 10.70
N PHE A 78 4.56 -20.91 11.83
CA PHE A 78 5.57 -21.71 12.55
C PHE A 78 4.99 -22.39 13.78
N ASN A 79 4.11 -21.69 14.50
CA ASN A 79 3.54 -22.17 15.73
C ASN A 79 2.18 -22.84 15.50
N LEU A 80 1.86 -23.86 16.32
CA LEU A 80 0.51 -24.40 16.38
C LEU A 80 -0.47 -23.36 16.93
N ALA A 81 -1.75 -23.50 16.63
CA ALA A 81 -2.80 -22.84 17.38
C ALA A 81 -2.62 -23.14 18.87
N CYS A 82 -2.80 -22.15 19.75
CA CYS A 82 -2.57 -22.32 21.17
C CYS A 82 -3.35 -23.51 21.75
N THR A 83 -2.75 -24.21 22.73
CA THR A 83 -3.26 -25.43 23.29
C THR A 83 -3.46 -25.30 24.81
N SER A 84 -4.26 -26.17 25.43
CA SER A 84 -4.37 -26.22 26.88
C SER A 84 -3.01 -26.36 27.56
N LYS A 85 -2.15 -27.23 27.01
CA LYS A 85 -0.79 -27.47 27.52
C LYS A 85 0.05 -26.19 27.60
N TYR A 86 -0.05 -25.33 26.62
CA TYR A 86 0.66 -24.02 26.61
C TYR A 86 0.30 -23.17 27.84
N TYR A 87 -0.99 -23.09 28.16
CA TYR A 87 -1.47 -22.32 29.29
C TYR A 87 -1.19 -23.02 30.63
N GLU A 88 -1.34 -24.35 30.68
CA GLU A 88 -1.03 -25.17 31.89
C GLU A 88 0.45 -25.04 32.27
N ASP A 89 1.38 -25.05 31.30
CA ASP A 89 2.81 -24.87 31.54
C ASP A 89 3.14 -23.45 32.07
N ALA A 90 2.30 -22.47 31.72
CA ALA A 90 2.37 -21.12 32.27
C ALA A 90 1.61 -20.95 33.61
N GLY A 91 0.99 -22.04 34.14
CA GLY A 91 0.25 -22.02 35.41
C GLY A 91 -1.25 -21.69 35.32
N TYR A 92 -1.80 -21.59 34.11
CA TYR A 92 -3.21 -21.20 33.85
C TYR A 92 -4.04 -22.45 33.47
N PHE A 93 -4.55 -23.17 34.46
CA PHE A 93 -5.35 -24.38 34.24
C PHE A 93 -6.77 -24.03 33.80
N GLY A 94 -7.29 -24.77 32.80
CA GLY A 94 -8.64 -24.57 32.28
C GLY A 94 -8.83 -23.30 31.43
N HIS A 95 -7.74 -22.66 31.01
CA HIS A 95 -7.80 -21.50 30.14
C HIS A 95 -8.37 -21.87 28.75
N PRO A 96 -9.26 -21.06 28.14
CA PRO A 96 -9.71 -21.27 26.79
C PRO A 96 -8.52 -21.29 25.80
N ASN A 97 -8.59 -22.10 24.77
CA ASN A 97 -7.52 -22.20 23.79
C ASN A 97 -8.07 -22.44 22.38
N CYS A 98 -7.29 -22.03 21.36
CA CYS A 98 -7.70 -22.11 19.97
C CYS A 98 -7.87 -23.55 19.48
N SER A 99 -7.04 -24.48 19.94
CA SER A 99 -7.13 -25.87 19.50
C SER A 99 -8.43 -26.54 19.96
N ASP A 100 -8.89 -26.27 21.16
CA ASP A 100 -10.19 -26.79 21.64
C ASP A 100 -11.36 -26.09 20.93
N ASN A 101 -11.24 -24.79 20.65
CA ASN A 101 -12.23 -24.06 19.89
C ASN A 101 -12.37 -24.64 18.46
N LEU A 102 -11.26 -24.92 17.79
CA LEU A 102 -11.25 -25.57 16.47
C LEU A 102 -11.77 -26.99 16.53
N ASN A 103 -11.41 -27.79 17.56
CA ASN A 103 -11.96 -29.13 17.78
C ASN A 103 -13.50 -29.08 17.86
N ASN A 104 -14.04 -28.14 18.63
CA ASN A 104 -15.48 -27.97 18.76
C ASN A 104 -16.14 -27.49 17.45
N ALA A 105 -15.54 -26.55 16.75
CA ALA A 105 -16.07 -26.01 15.50
C ALA A 105 -16.05 -27.03 14.35
N MET A 106 -15.04 -27.91 14.32
CA MET A 106 -14.85 -28.88 13.23
C MET A 106 -15.49 -30.25 13.51
N ALA A 107 -15.94 -30.48 14.74
CA ALA A 107 -16.59 -31.73 15.12
C ALA A 107 -17.86 -32.03 14.31
N GLU A 108 -18.65 -31.02 13.95
CA GLU A 108 -19.88 -31.20 13.15
C GLU A 108 -19.59 -31.69 11.71
N TYR A 109 -18.34 -31.54 11.25
CA TYR A 109 -17.88 -32.03 9.94
C TYR A 109 -17.15 -33.37 10.03
N GLY A 110 -17.10 -33.97 11.22
CA GLY A 110 -16.50 -35.25 11.46
C GLY A 110 -14.97 -35.26 11.45
N VAL A 111 -14.35 -34.10 11.61
CA VAL A 111 -12.88 -33.98 11.72
C VAL A 111 -12.42 -34.49 13.08
N GLU A 112 -11.38 -35.34 13.11
CA GLU A 112 -10.85 -35.88 14.35
C GLU A 112 -10.25 -34.78 15.26
N LYS A 113 -10.43 -34.94 16.57
CA LYS A 113 -9.86 -34.01 17.55
C LYS A 113 -8.35 -34.06 17.54
N GLN A 114 -7.72 -32.88 17.47
CA GLN A 114 -6.28 -32.71 17.49
C GLN A 114 -5.84 -32.07 18.81
N LYS A 115 -4.69 -32.48 19.34
CA LYS A 115 -4.08 -31.85 20.52
C LYS A 115 -3.51 -30.45 20.22
N GLY A 116 -3.13 -30.20 18.99
CA GLY A 116 -2.68 -28.92 18.49
C GLY A 116 -2.93 -28.83 16.99
N TRP A 117 -3.56 -27.76 16.55
CA TRP A 117 -3.93 -27.55 15.16
C TRP A 117 -2.83 -26.83 14.37
N GLN A 118 -2.53 -27.33 13.19
CA GLN A 118 -1.79 -26.59 12.19
C GLN A 118 -2.70 -25.54 11.55
N ALA A 119 -2.87 -24.41 12.22
CA ALA A 119 -3.65 -23.30 11.73
C ALA A 119 -2.76 -22.21 11.09
N ILE A 120 -3.31 -21.39 10.22
CA ILE A 120 -2.68 -20.12 9.86
C ILE A 120 -2.99 -19.15 11.00
N ASN A 121 -1.96 -18.74 11.74
CA ASN A 121 -2.12 -17.78 12.83
C ASN A 121 -2.07 -16.37 12.23
N LEU A 122 -3.25 -15.84 11.90
CA LEU A 122 -3.40 -14.54 11.28
C LEU A 122 -3.13 -13.41 12.27
N PHE A 123 -2.48 -12.36 11.81
CA PHE A 123 -2.15 -11.15 12.57
C PHE A 123 -1.12 -11.34 13.70
N PHE A 124 -0.53 -12.50 13.81
CA PHE A 124 0.59 -12.74 14.71
C PHE A 124 1.88 -12.14 14.14
N ASN A 125 2.57 -11.35 14.96
CA ASN A 125 3.86 -10.78 14.63
C ASN A 125 4.99 -11.76 14.93
N THR A 126 5.06 -12.85 14.15
CA THR A 126 6.08 -13.89 14.32
C THR A 126 7.22 -13.71 13.34
N SER A 127 8.44 -13.87 13.81
CA SER A 127 9.67 -13.78 13.02
C SER A 127 10.60 -14.95 13.34
N ALA A 128 11.19 -15.54 12.29
CA ALA A 128 12.34 -16.42 12.42
C ALA A 128 13.63 -15.57 12.47
N THR A 129 14.48 -15.84 13.43
CA THR A 129 15.75 -15.12 13.59
C THR A 129 16.91 -15.90 12.99
N GLY A 130 18.03 -15.23 12.71
CA GLY A 130 19.27 -15.85 12.26
C GLY A 130 19.91 -16.78 13.31
N LEU A 131 19.37 -16.82 14.55
CA LEU A 131 19.81 -17.71 15.65
C LEU A 131 18.92 -18.95 15.80
N ASN A 132 18.15 -19.30 14.77
CA ASN A 132 17.21 -20.45 14.75
C ASN A 132 16.10 -20.35 15.82
N SER A 133 15.74 -19.17 16.26
CA SER A 133 14.61 -18.95 17.16
C SER A 133 13.43 -18.34 16.41
N VAL A 134 12.22 -18.67 16.88
CA VAL A 134 10.98 -18.07 16.44
C VAL A 134 10.49 -17.17 17.57
N ILE A 135 10.31 -15.90 17.26
CA ILE A 135 9.90 -14.88 18.23
C ILE A 135 8.53 -14.38 17.80
N SER A 136 7.59 -14.32 18.74
CA SER A 136 6.31 -13.65 18.58
C SER A 136 6.28 -12.38 19.44
N ASP A 137 5.83 -11.28 18.85
CA ASP A 137 5.80 -9.97 19.46
C ASP A 137 4.40 -9.35 19.30
N GLU A 138 4.19 -8.14 19.82
CA GLU A 138 2.91 -7.45 19.71
C GLU A 138 2.43 -7.34 18.25
N SER A 139 1.15 -7.67 18.03
CA SER A 139 0.54 -7.63 16.70
C SER A 139 0.59 -6.23 16.07
N PHE A 140 0.92 -6.15 14.79
CA PHE A 140 0.82 -4.92 14.00
C PHE A 140 -0.60 -4.60 13.54
N ALA A 141 -1.54 -5.53 13.69
CA ALA A 141 -2.92 -5.32 13.25
C ALA A 141 -3.60 -4.19 14.04
N ARG A 142 -4.39 -3.40 13.35
CA ARG A 142 -5.19 -2.30 13.90
C ARG A 142 -6.67 -2.52 13.54
N PRO A 143 -7.60 -1.92 14.28
CA PRO A 143 -9.02 -1.98 13.93
C PRO A 143 -9.26 -1.61 12.47
N GLY A 144 -9.91 -2.52 11.74
CA GLY A 144 -10.15 -2.38 10.30
C GLY A 144 -9.14 -3.05 9.39
N ASP A 145 -8.03 -3.57 9.91
CA ASP A 145 -7.10 -4.40 9.13
C ASP A 145 -7.71 -5.77 8.81
N TYR A 146 -7.28 -6.36 7.70
CA TYR A 146 -7.85 -7.64 7.25
C TYR A 146 -6.91 -8.42 6.33
N VAL A 147 -7.14 -9.73 6.28
CA VAL A 147 -6.64 -10.62 5.22
C VAL A 147 -7.81 -11.10 4.39
N MET A 148 -7.70 -11.06 3.09
CA MET A 148 -8.71 -11.54 2.15
C MET A 148 -8.18 -12.74 1.38
N PHE A 149 -8.92 -13.83 1.48
CA PHE A 149 -8.64 -15.07 0.76
C PHE A 149 -9.64 -15.31 -0.37
N ARG A 150 -9.16 -15.95 -1.43
CA ARG A 150 -9.99 -16.59 -2.46
C ARG A 150 -9.97 -18.09 -2.26
N ALA A 151 -11.14 -18.70 -2.13
CA ALA A 151 -11.27 -20.14 -2.17
C ALA A 151 -11.01 -20.64 -3.61
N LEU A 152 -10.08 -21.55 -3.77
CA LEU A 152 -9.73 -22.16 -5.06
C LEU A 152 -10.51 -23.46 -5.31
N LYS A 153 -11.13 -24.00 -4.26
CA LYS A 153 -11.99 -25.19 -4.25
C LYS A 153 -13.23 -24.94 -3.39
N ASP A 154 -14.13 -25.92 -3.33
CA ASP A 154 -15.17 -25.94 -2.31
C ASP A 154 -14.52 -26.26 -0.96
N LEU A 155 -14.58 -25.34 -0.01
CA LEU A 155 -13.87 -25.42 1.26
C LEU A 155 -14.81 -25.45 2.45
N THR A 156 -14.46 -26.30 3.41
CA THR A 156 -14.93 -26.20 4.80
C THR A 156 -13.87 -25.46 5.60
N ILE A 157 -14.23 -24.37 6.24
CA ILE A 157 -13.31 -23.52 7.00
C ILE A 157 -13.69 -23.49 8.47
N GLY A 158 -12.66 -23.43 9.31
CA GLY A 158 -12.76 -23.12 10.74
C GLY A 158 -11.90 -21.91 11.06
N THR A 159 -12.39 -21.07 11.94
CA THR A 159 -11.61 -19.95 12.48
C THR A 159 -12.02 -19.66 13.90
N THR A 160 -11.05 -19.26 14.72
CA THR A 160 -11.25 -18.86 16.11
C THR A 160 -10.48 -17.60 16.43
N ALA A 161 -11.09 -16.70 17.20
CA ALA A 161 -10.35 -15.62 17.85
C ALA A 161 -9.38 -16.24 18.86
N CYS A 162 -8.12 -15.77 18.86
CA CYS A 162 -7.15 -16.25 19.83
C CYS A 162 -7.49 -15.71 21.22
N PRO A 163 -7.72 -16.58 22.25
CA PRO A 163 -8.08 -16.15 23.58
C PRO A 163 -6.88 -15.75 24.45
N SER A 164 -5.66 -15.70 23.90
CA SER A 164 -4.45 -15.38 24.67
C SER A 164 -4.52 -13.97 25.25
N ASP A 165 -4.46 -13.91 26.57
CA ASP A 165 -4.39 -12.68 27.37
C ASP A 165 -3.14 -12.65 28.29
N ILE A 166 -2.25 -13.65 28.13
CA ILE A 166 -1.05 -13.82 28.95
C ILE A 166 0.24 -13.37 28.28
N ASP A 167 0.18 -12.98 27.02
CA ASP A 167 1.36 -12.55 26.25
C ASP A 167 1.07 -11.38 25.31
N ALA A 168 2.13 -10.88 24.68
CA ALA A 168 2.08 -9.72 23.80
C ALA A 168 1.38 -9.98 22.46
N CYS A 169 1.22 -11.22 22.02
CA CYS A 169 0.72 -11.53 20.68
C CYS A 169 -0.66 -10.93 20.41
N ASN A 170 -1.51 -10.87 21.43
CA ASN A 170 -2.85 -10.28 21.41
C ASN A 170 -2.94 -8.95 22.17
N SER A 171 -1.79 -8.34 22.50
CA SER A 171 -1.72 -7.13 23.33
C SER A 171 -2.48 -7.31 24.67
N TRP A 172 -2.41 -8.53 25.26
CA TRP A 172 -3.09 -8.94 26.52
C TRP A 172 -4.61 -8.69 26.54
N ASN A 173 -5.23 -8.54 25.39
CA ASN A 173 -6.65 -8.22 25.28
C ASN A 173 -7.30 -8.89 24.07
N PRO A 174 -7.79 -10.12 24.21
CA PRO A 174 -8.52 -10.83 23.14
C PRO A 174 -9.74 -10.04 22.69
N THR A 175 -10.02 -10.08 21.40
CA THR A 175 -11.19 -9.43 20.79
C THR A 175 -11.89 -10.35 19.82
N ASP A 176 -13.14 -10.03 19.50
CA ASP A 176 -13.89 -10.71 18.46
C ASP A 176 -13.22 -10.56 17.10
N ILE A 177 -13.43 -11.55 16.24
CA ILE A 177 -13.03 -11.51 14.84
C ILE A 177 -14.27 -11.46 13.95
N PHE A 178 -14.13 -10.80 12.80
CA PHE A 178 -15.21 -10.69 11.81
C PHE A 178 -14.83 -11.45 10.55
N VAL A 179 -15.67 -12.40 10.14
CA VAL A 179 -15.53 -13.12 8.89
C VAL A 179 -16.60 -12.67 7.92
N ARG A 180 -16.19 -12.12 6.78
CA ARG A 180 -17.10 -11.75 5.69
C ARG A 180 -16.84 -12.61 4.47
N THR A 181 -17.91 -13.11 3.89
CA THR A 181 -17.84 -13.87 2.63
C THR A 181 -18.48 -13.06 1.52
N TYR A 182 -17.83 -13.08 0.35
CA TYR A 182 -18.28 -12.36 -0.83
C TYR A 182 -18.51 -13.34 -1.97
N ASP A 183 -19.63 -13.22 -2.65
CA ASP A 183 -19.95 -14.01 -3.84
C ASP A 183 -19.75 -13.11 -5.07
N LYS A 184 -18.48 -12.84 -5.44
CA LYS A 184 -18.14 -11.92 -6.51
C LYS A 184 -17.17 -12.53 -7.52
N LYS A 185 -17.71 -12.86 -8.69
CA LYS A 185 -16.94 -13.41 -9.82
C LYS A 185 -16.09 -12.38 -10.59
N LYS A 186 -16.31 -11.07 -10.43
CA LYS A 186 -15.81 -10.04 -11.37
C LYS A 186 -14.83 -9.00 -10.81
N GLU A 187 -14.58 -8.93 -9.51
CA GLU A 187 -13.88 -7.78 -8.90
C GLU A 187 -12.40 -8.01 -8.54
N PHE A 188 -11.75 -9.03 -9.11
CA PHE A 188 -10.35 -9.27 -8.82
C PHE A 188 -9.44 -8.75 -9.92
N SER A 189 -8.52 -7.85 -9.52
CA SER A 189 -7.34 -7.59 -10.31
C SER A 189 -6.54 -8.89 -10.44
N LYS A 190 -6.26 -9.30 -11.65
CA LYS A 190 -5.34 -10.40 -11.92
C LYS A 190 -3.92 -9.85 -11.80
N SER A 191 -3.06 -10.54 -11.05
CA SER A 191 -1.62 -10.31 -11.17
C SER A 191 -1.13 -10.97 -12.45
N PHE A 192 -0.35 -10.23 -13.24
CA PHE A 192 0.29 -10.77 -14.44
C PHE A 192 1.79 -10.90 -14.15
N ALA A 193 2.34 -12.07 -14.49
CA ALA A 193 3.78 -12.17 -14.68
C ALA A 193 4.09 -11.63 -16.08
N PHE A 194 4.88 -10.58 -16.14
CA PHE A 194 5.24 -9.96 -17.40
C PHE A 194 6.73 -10.11 -17.69
N ARG A 195 7.04 -10.47 -18.92
CA ARG A 195 8.41 -10.56 -19.43
C ARG A 195 8.56 -9.55 -20.56
N MET A 196 9.28 -8.47 -20.34
CA MET A 196 9.51 -7.43 -21.35
C MET A 196 10.40 -7.93 -22.52
N LYS A 197 11.36 -8.81 -22.22
CA LYS A 197 12.25 -9.46 -23.19
C LYS A 197 12.37 -10.92 -22.84
N THR A 198 12.74 -11.76 -23.82
CA THR A 198 12.80 -13.22 -23.68
C THR A 198 13.67 -13.68 -22.50
N ASP A 199 14.70 -12.94 -22.18
CA ASP A 199 15.74 -13.19 -21.17
C ASP A 199 15.63 -12.28 -19.93
N SER A 200 14.61 -11.40 -19.84
CA SER A 200 14.40 -10.59 -18.65
C SER A 200 13.84 -11.42 -17.50
N GLU A 201 14.20 -11.06 -16.28
CA GLU A 201 13.59 -11.64 -15.07
C GLU A 201 12.07 -11.47 -15.08
N LYS A 202 11.38 -12.48 -14.56
CA LYS A 202 9.92 -12.41 -14.39
C LYS A 202 9.61 -11.41 -13.28
N LYS A 203 8.92 -10.33 -13.61
CA LYS A 203 8.43 -9.35 -12.65
C LYS A 203 6.93 -9.52 -12.44
N LEU A 204 6.52 -9.44 -11.20
CA LEU A 204 5.13 -9.31 -10.83
C LEU A 204 4.68 -7.87 -10.97
N THR A 205 3.61 -7.67 -11.69
CA THR A 205 2.94 -6.39 -11.79
C THR A 205 1.51 -6.48 -11.26
N ARG A 206 1.08 -5.43 -10.57
CA ARG A 206 -0.28 -5.27 -10.06
C ARG A 206 -1.08 -4.36 -10.98
N ASN A 207 -2.37 -4.60 -11.08
CA ASN A 207 -3.26 -3.66 -11.73
C ASN A 207 -3.61 -2.52 -10.76
N SER A 208 -3.68 -1.30 -11.26
CA SER A 208 -4.24 -0.18 -10.51
C SER A 208 -5.76 -0.29 -10.39
N GLY A 209 -6.37 0.52 -9.52
CA GLY A 209 -7.82 0.63 -9.46
C GLY A 209 -8.47 1.13 -10.77
N PHE A 210 -7.71 1.80 -11.63
CA PHE A 210 -8.17 2.32 -12.93
C PHE A 210 -7.99 1.34 -14.08
N TYR A 211 -7.31 0.22 -13.89
CA TYR A 211 -6.97 -0.73 -14.96
C TYR A 211 -8.18 -1.18 -15.78
N GLU A 212 -9.33 -1.38 -15.16
CA GLU A 212 -10.56 -1.79 -15.86
C GLU A 212 -11.00 -0.77 -16.93
N ARG A 213 -10.61 0.50 -16.77
CA ARG A 213 -10.90 1.58 -17.72
C ARG A 213 -9.76 1.79 -18.69
N THR A 214 -8.54 1.88 -18.19
CA THR A 214 -7.35 2.14 -19.02
C THR A 214 -7.09 1.00 -20.01
N SER A 215 -7.29 -0.26 -19.62
CA SER A 215 -7.10 -1.43 -20.48
C SER A 215 -8.08 -1.55 -21.65
N LYS A 216 -9.18 -0.81 -21.62
CA LYS A 216 -10.11 -0.70 -22.76
C LYS A 216 -9.63 0.30 -23.80
N LEU A 217 -8.76 1.24 -23.40
CA LEU A 217 -8.32 2.36 -24.22
C LEU A 217 -6.94 2.13 -24.85
N THR A 218 -6.12 1.29 -24.25
CA THR A 218 -4.79 0.95 -24.76
C THR A 218 -4.38 -0.48 -24.44
N ARG A 219 -3.40 -0.99 -25.20
CA ARG A 219 -2.68 -2.24 -24.90
C ARG A 219 -1.21 -1.98 -24.61
N ASN A 220 -0.76 -0.75 -24.76
CA ASN A 220 0.62 -0.35 -24.51
C ASN A 220 0.80 0.02 -23.02
N PHE A 221 1.30 -0.92 -22.24
CA PHE A 221 1.52 -0.79 -20.81
C PHE A 221 2.99 -1.00 -20.47
N ILE A 222 3.44 -0.38 -19.39
CA ILE A 222 4.76 -0.57 -18.79
C ILE A 222 4.65 -1.06 -17.35
N ASP A 223 5.72 -1.69 -16.86
CA ASP A 223 5.91 -1.90 -15.43
C ASP A 223 6.40 -0.59 -14.80
N ALA A 224 5.48 0.10 -14.12
CA ALA A 224 5.78 1.30 -13.36
C ALA A 224 5.84 0.94 -11.87
N ARG A 225 7.02 0.59 -11.37
CA ARG A 225 7.26 0.27 -9.94
C ARG A 225 6.36 -0.86 -9.42
N GLY A 226 6.22 -1.93 -10.20
CA GLY A 226 5.39 -3.09 -9.88
C GLY A 226 3.89 -2.90 -10.14
N PHE A 227 3.51 -1.84 -10.86
CA PHE A 227 2.16 -1.65 -11.37
C PHE A 227 2.16 -1.66 -12.91
N TRP A 228 1.12 -2.24 -13.48
CA TRP A 228 0.88 -2.28 -14.91
C TRP A 228 0.11 -1.04 -15.32
N LEU A 229 0.81 -0.03 -15.81
CA LEU A 229 0.25 1.29 -16.12
C LEU A 229 0.42 1.64 -17.59
N PRO A 230 -0.48 2.46 -18.19
CA PRO A 230 -0.40 2.86 -19.58
C PRO A 230 0.89 3.63 -19.90
N ASN A 231 1.59 3.22 -20.94
CA ASN A 231 2.71 3.96 -21.50
C ASN A 231 2.24 5.11 -22.40
N ASP A 232 1.26 4.83 -23.23
CA ASP A 232 0.49 5.77 -24.06
C ASP A 232 -0.88 5.19 -24.40
N TYR A 233 -1.75 6.00 -24.99
CA TYR A 233 -3.08 5.56 -25.43
C TYR A 233 -3.15 5.49 -26.94
N THR A 234 -3.47 4.32 -27.47
CA THR A 234 -3.43 3.98 -28.91
C THR A 234 -4.16 4.98 -29.81
N LYS A 235 -5.26 5.56 -29.31
CA LYS A 235 -6.06 6.52 -30.09
C LYS A 235 -5.33 7.86 -30.28
N HIS A 236 -4.57 8.29 -29.27
CA HIS A 236 -3.99 9.64 -29.22
C HIS A 236 -2.49 9.62 -29.52
N GLY A 237 -1.75 8.75 -28.85
CA GLY A 237 -0.30 8.71 -28.94
C GLY A 237 0.38 9.85 -28.17
N VAL A 238 1.67 9.67 -27.93
CA VAL A 238 2.47 10.50 -27.01
C VAL A 238 2.44 12.00 -27.34
N VAL A 239 2.43 12.36 -28.62
CA VAL A 239 2.48 13.77 -29.05
C VAL A 239 1.16 14.49 -28.77
N GLU A 240 0.02 13.84 -29.08
CA GLU A 240 -1.30 14.43 -28.79
C GLU A 240 -1.53 14.51 -27.29
N GLU A 241 -1.15 13.48 -26.53
CA GLU A 241 -1.23 13.47 -25.06
C GLU A 241 -0.40 14.60 -24.44
N TYR A 242 0.81 14.81 -24.95
CA TYR A 242 1.68 15.93 -24.53
C TYR A 242 1.03 17.29 -24.81
N ASN A 243 0.58 17.53 -26.05
CA ASN A 243 -0.05 18.79 -26.44
C ASN A 243 -1.36 19.04 -25.66
N ALA A 244 -2.17 18.00 -25.44
CA ALA A 244 -3.38 18.12 -24.65
C ALA A 244 -3.11 18.56 -23.21
N CYS A 245 -2.00 18.14 -22.61
CA CYS A 245 -1.59 18.62 -21.29
C CYS A 245 -1.26 20.11 -21.29
N ARG A 246 -0.62 20.61 -22.35
CA ARG A 246 -0.26 22.03 -22.49
C ARG A 246 -1.45 22.92 -22.81
N GLU A 247 -2.40 22.47 -23.61
CA GLU A 247 -3.48 23.29 -24.18
C GLU A 247 -4.85 23.05 -23.50
N ASN A 248 -5.10 21.86 -22.99
CA ASN A 248 -6.39 21.43 -22.45
C ASN A 248 -6.25 20.81 -21.05
N ALA A 249 -6.43 19.50 -20.96
CA ALA A 249 -6.18 18.70 -19.78
C ALA A 249 -5.97 17.23 -20.14
N VAL A 250 -5.18 16.53 -19.32
CA VAL A 250 -4.96 15.09 -19.42
C VAL A 250 -5.22 14.40 -18.10
N LEU A 251 -5.54 13.11 -18.17
CA LEU A 251 -5.78 12.24 -17.02
C LEU A 251 -4.73 11.13 -17.00
N ILE A 252 -3.92 11.07 -15.94
CA ILE A 252 -2.77 10.16 -15.82
C ILE A 252 -2.93 9.29 -14.58
N ASP A 253 -2.84 7.97 -14.72
CA ASP A 253 -2.84 7.03 -13.59
C ASP A 253 -1.46 7.01 -12.91
N LEU A 254 -1.38 7.50 -11.68
CA LEU A 254 -0.18 7.54 -10.85
C LEU A 254 -0.25 6.59 -9.64
N SER A 255 -1.10 5.57 -9.69
CA SER A 255 -1.34 4.67 -8.56
C SER A 255 -0.09 3.91 -8.08
N SER A 256 0.97 3.84 -8.90
CA SER A 256 2.24 3.20 -8.54
C SER A 256 3.06 3.94 -7.49
N LEU A 257 2.79 5.22 -7.25
CA LEU A 257 3.44 5.97 -6.16
C LEU A 257 3.22 5.28 -4.82
N ARG A 258 4.27 5.17 -4.01
CA ARG A 258 4.18 4.60 -2.66
C ARG A 258 3.51 5.58 -1.72
N LYS A 259 2.67 5.06 -0.82
CA LYS A 259 1.91 5.84 0.15
C LYS A 259 2.13 5.24 1.52
N PHE A 260 2.74 5.99 2.40
CA PHE A 260 2.98 5.59 3.78
C PHE A 260 2.19 6.49 4.71
N GLU A 261 1.35 5.90 5.56
CA GLU A 261 0.69 6.60 6.65
C GLU A 261 1.59 6.56 7.88
N ILE A 262 1.91 7.72 8.44
CA ILE A 262 2.70 7.87 9.65
C ILE A 262 1.83 8.52 10.71
N ILE A 263 1.48 7.77 11.76
CA ILE A 263 0.52 8.20 12.77
C ILE A 263 1.10 7.95 14.16
N GLY A 264 1.00 8.92 15.02
CA GLY A 264 1.43 8.78 16.42
C GLY A 264 1.93 10.10 17.01
N PRO A 265 2.12 10.15 18.35
CA PRO A 265 2.54 11.38 19.02
C PRO A 265 3.88 11.93 18.54
N ASP A 266 4.79 11.04 18.05
CA ASP A 266 6.11 11.45 17.59
C ASP A 266 6.20 11.48 16.04
N ALA A 267 5.06 11.46 15.32
CA ALA A 267 5.04 11.43 13.86
C ALA A 267 5.66 12.71 13.25
N GLU A 268 5.39 13.88 13.83
CA GLU A 268 6.00 15.13 13.39
C GLU A 268 7.52 15.12 13.60
N GLU A 269 8.00 14.63 14.73
CA GLU A 269 9.43 14.56 15.02
C GLU A 269 10.14 13.57 14.08
N LEU A 270 9.55 12.39 13.83
CA LEU A 270 10.08 11.44 12.88
C LEU A 270 10.20 12.06 11.50
N MET A 271 9.12 12.65 10.98
CA MET A 271 9.13 13.23 9.64
C MET A 271 10.05 14.46 9.56
N ASN A 272 10.14 15.27 10.63
CA ASN A 272 11.07 16.37 10.66
C ASN A 272 12.54 15.93 10.72
N TYR A 273 12.83 14.78 11.32
CA TYR A 273 14.19 14.22 11.38
C TYR A 273 14.61 13.50 10.09
N THR A 274 13.68 12.85 9.39
CA THR A 274 13.97 12.05 8.19
C THR A 274 13.92 12.85 6.88
N LEU A 275 13.20 13.95 6.86
CA LEU A 275 13.04 14.80 5.67
C LEU A 275 13.90 16.07 5.78
N THR A 276 14.34 16.57 4.63
CA THR A 276 15.17 17.79 4.58
C THR A 276 14.36 19.06 4.93
N ARG A 277 13.06 19.11 4.63
CA ARG A 277 12.17 20.26 4.91
C ARG A 277 11.83 20.38 6.41
N ASN A 278 11.49 21.59 6.84
CA ASN A 278 10.99 21.83 8.20
C ASN A 278 9.51 21.47 8.29
N ILE A 279 9.21 20.32 8.88
CA ILE A 279 7.85 19.77 8.96
C ILE A 279 7.03 20.45 10.06
N LYS A 280 7.65 20.98 11.09
CA LYS A 280 6.99 21.72 12.17
C LYS A 280 6.28 23.01 11.71
N LYS A 281 6.69 23.54 10.54
CA LYS A 281 6.04 24.71 9.93
C LYS A 281 4.86 24.36 9.04
N LEU A 282 4.58 23.08 8.83
CA LEU A 282 3.51 22.62 7.98
C LEU A 282 2.17 22.66 8.76
N SER A 283 1.16 23.32 8.24
CA SER A 283 -0.18 23.30 8.82
C SER A 283 -0.99 22.07 8.33
N VAL A 284 -1.99 21.66 9.09
CA VAL A 284 -2.96 20.64 8.64
C VAL A 284 -3.61 21.11 7.33
N GLY A 285 -3.78 20.20 6.37
CA GLY A 285 -4.26 20.52 5.02
C GLY A 285 -3.17 20.96 4.05
N GLN A 286 -1.93 21.09 4.50
CA GLN A 286 -0.79 21.51 3.68
C GLN A 286 0.07 20.32 3.26
N ILE A 287 0.75 20.51 2.12
CA ILE A 287 1.68 19.54 1.53
C ILE A 287 3.05 20.20 1.42
N VAL A 288 4.11 19.41 1.49
CA VAL A 288 5.46 19.88 1.20
C VAL A 288 6.24 18.83 0.39
N TYR A 289 6.96 19.29 -0.61
CA TYR A 289 7.95 18.48 -1.32
C TYR A 289 9.26 18.46 -0.54
N SER A 290 9.87 17.27 -0.40
CA SER A 290 11.10 17.09 0.35
C SER A 290 11.94 15.95 -0.21
N ALA A 291 13.23 15.96 0.11
CA ALA A 291 14.13 14.85 -0.14
C ALA A 291 14.30 13.97 1.12
N MET A 292 14.57 12.68 0.90
CA MET A 292 15.11 11.74 1.88
C MET A 292 16.55 11.45 1.55
N CYS A 293 17.43 11.58 2.56
CA CYS A 293 18.86 11.40 2.39
C CYS A 293 19.41 10.38 3.39
N TYR A 294 20.49 9.70 2.99
CA TYR A 294 21.34 8.98 3.92
C TYR A 294 22.16 9.92 4.79
N GLU A 295 22.84 9.38 5.81
CA GLU A 295 23.75 10.14 6.69
C GLU A 295 24.89 10.82 5.92
N ASN A 296 25.30 10.27 4.79
CA ASN A 296 26.33 10.85 3.90
C ASN A 296 25.80 11.96 2.98
N GLY A 297 24.52 12.36 3.13
CA GLY A 297 23.87 13.43 2.37
C GLY A 297 23.39 13.05 0.98
N MET A 298 23.58 11.81 0.53
CA MET A 298 23.07 11.35 -0.76
C MET A 298 21.58 11.08 -0.70
N MET A 299 20.86 11.47 -1.76
CA MET A 299 19.41 11.22 -1.89
C MET A 299 19.14 9.78 -2.29
N PHE A 300 18.23 9.11 -1.60
CA PHE A 300 17.71 7.82 -2.03
C PHE A 300 16.21 7.87 -2.45
N ASP A 301 15.49 8.91 -2.06
CA ASP A 301 14.12 9.14 -2.52
C ASP A 301 13.74 10.62 -2.39
N ASP A 302 12.67 11.00 -3.07
CA ASP A 302 12.02 12.29 -2.95
C ASP A 302 10.50 12.10 -2.97
N GLY A 303 9.76 13.12 -2.55
CA GLY A 303 8.32 12.99 -2.53
C GLY A 303 7.58 14.17 -1.88
N THR A 304 6.30 13.94 -1.63
CA THR A 304 5.41 14.91 -1.02
C THR A 304 4.87 14.39 0.31
N LEU A 305 4.96 15.22 1.35
CA LEU A 305 4.39 14.95 2.65
C LEU A 305 3.10 15.74 2.84
N PHE A 306 2.02 15.03 3.07
CA PHE A 306 0.71 15.58 3.43
C PHE A 306 0.57 15.60 4.94
N ARG A 307 0.19 16.73 5.53
CA ARG A 307 -0.19 16.78 6.94
C ARG A 307 -1.71 16.63 7.06
N LEU A 308 -2.16 15.40 7.40
CA LEU A 308 -3.58 15.04 7.47
C LEU A 308 -4.23 15.46 8.80
N SER A 309 -3.44 15.48 9.87
CA SER A 309 -3.85 15.92 11.22
C SER A 309 -2.62 16.40 12.00
N GLU A 310 -2.80 16.79 13.25
CA GLU A 310 -1.69 17.18 14.11
C GLU A 310 -0.64 16.08 14.27
N THR A 311 -1.09 14.81 14.36
CA THR A 311 -0.25 13.63 14.59
C THR A 311 -0.29 12.62 13.45
N GLY A 312 -0.83 13.01 12.29
CA GLY A 312 -1.03 12.12 11.15
C GLY A 312 -0.51 12.71 9.85
N PHE A 313 0.37 11.94 9.19
CA PHE A 313 1.01 12.33 7.93
C PHE A 313 0.88 11.23 6.90
N ARG A 314 0.92 11.62 5.62
CA ARG A 314 1.06 10.71 4.48
C ARG A 314 2.28 11.09 3.67
N TRP A 315 3.23 10.18 3.54
CA TRP A 315 4.39 10.32 2.67
C TRP A 315 4.11 9.64 1.34
N ILE A 316 4.19 10.41 0.26
CA ILE A 316 4.04 9.92 -1.12
C ILE A 316 5.40 9.99 -1.78
N CYS A 317 5.91 8.85 -2.26
CA CYS A 317 7.27 8.75 -2.78
C CYS A 317 7.41 7.70 -3.87
N GLY A 318 8.66 7.46 -4.30
CA GLY A 318 8.99 6.55 -5.38
C GLY A 318 9.17 5.10 -4.97
N ASP A 319 9.80 4.84 -3.84
CA ASP A 319 10.31 3.54 -3.48
C ASP A 319 9.73 2.98 -2.18
N GLU A 320 9.60 1.67 -2.13
CA GLU A 320 9.12 0.94 -0.94
C GLU A 320 10.11 1.00 0.22
N TYR A 321 11.40 1.14 -0.08
CA TYR A 321 12.46 1.26 0.91
C TYR A 321 12.27 2.46 1.86
N ALA A 322 11.67 3.56 1.38
CA ALA A 322 11.35 4.70 2.22
C ALA A 322 10.52 4.34 3.46
N GLY A 323 9.59 3.38 3.33
CA GLY A 323 8.80 2.87 4.47
C GLY A 323 9.65 2.08 5.46
N GLU A 324 10.55 1.24 4.99
CA GLU A 324 11.47 0.48 5.85
C GLU A 324 12.46 1.42 6.54
N TRP A 325 13.03 2.38 5.80
CA TRP A 325 13.88 3.42 6.36
C TRP A 325 13.21 4.18 7.51
N LEU A 326 11.96 4.59 7.32
CA LEU A 326 11.18 5.28 8.37
C LEU A 326 11.01 4.40 9.62
N LYS A 327 10.74 3.10 9.46
CA LYS A 327 10.62 2.15 10.58
C LYS A 327 11.95 1.97 11.33
N GLU A 328 13.05 1.81 10.60
CA GLU A 328 14.39 1.69 11.19
C GLU A 328 14.76 2.93 12.01
N VAL A 329 14.53 4.12 11.45
CA VAL A 329 14.80 5.39 12.15
C VAL A 329 13.90 5.53 13.37
N ALA A 330 12.61 5.21 13.26
CA ALA A 330 11.67 5.27 14.38
C ALA A 330 12.10 4.34 15.52
N GLN A 331 12.52 3.11 15.21
CA GLN A 331 13.02 2.16 16.20
C GLN A 331 14.32 2.65 16.85
N LYS A 332 15.29 3.09 16.05
CA LYS A 332 16.60 3.60 16.53
C LYS A 332 16.44 4.81 17.46
N LYS A 333 15.50 5.70 17.15
CA LYS A 333 15.20 6.91 17.93
C LYS A 333 14.15 6.70 19.03
N LYS A 334 13.52 5.53 19.08
CA LYS A 334 12.42 5.18 20.00
C LYS A 334 11.20 6.10 19.84
N PHE A 335 10.89 6.53 18.63
CA PHE A 335 9.70 7.32 18.33
C PHE A 335 8.44 6.47 18.43
N LYS A 336 7.41 6.98 19.08
CA LYS A 336 6.09 6.34 19.23
C LYS A 336 5.21 6.65 18.01
N VAL A 337 5.38 5.86 16.97
CA VAL A 337 4.67 6.01 15.69
C VAL A 337 4.24 4.66 15.14
N ASN A 338 3.15 4.66 14.37
CA ASN A 338 2.76 3.56 13.50
C ASN A 338 3.00 3.98 12.05
N ILE A 339 3.70 3.15 11.27
CA ILE A 339 4.01 3.39 9.88
C ILE A 339 3.40 2.25 9.06
N LYS A 340 2.43 2.61 8.20
CA LYS A 340 1.67 1.66 7.38
C LYS A 340 1.84 1.96 5.92
N ASN A 341 2.15 0.94 5.11
CA ASN A 341 2.07 1.05 3.66
C ASN A 341 0.59 0.97 3.21
N SER A 342 0.08 2.05 2.63
CA SER A 342 -1.29 2.16 2.11
C SER A 342 -1.37 2.19 0.58
N THR A 343 -0.30 1.87 -0.12
CA THR A 343 -0.20 1.93 -1.58
C THR A 343 -1.35 1.19 -2.28
N ASP A 344 -1.69 -0.01 -1.81
CA ASP A 344 -2.76 -0.82 -2.40
C ASP A 344 -4.17 -0.40 -1.96
N GLN A 345 -4.29 0.52 -1.00
CA GLN A 345 -5.56 1.00 -0.45
C GLN A 345 -5.98 2.35 -1.04
N ILE A 346 -5.09 3.02 -1.76
CA ILE A 346 -5.31 4.36 -2.30
C ILE A 346 -4.84 4.39 -3.75
N SER A 347 -5.81 4.52 -4.66
CA SER A 347 -5.53 4.82 -6.07
C SER A 347 -5.33 6.32 -6.24
N ASN A 348 -4.43 6.68 -7.15
CA ASN A 348 -4.12 8.07 -7.47
C ASN A 348 -4.24 8.30 -8.98
N VAL A 349 -5.06 9.28 -9.36
CA VAL A 349 -5.13 9.78 -10.73
C VAL A 349 -4.84 11.27 -10.75
N SER A 350 -4.04 11.70 -11.69
CA SER A 350 -3.62 13.09 -11.85
C SER A 350 -4.36 13.70 -13.03
N ILE A 351 -5.01 14.86 -12.83
CA ILE A 351 -5.58 15.71 -13.89
C ILE A 351 -4.72 16.94 -14.05
N GLN A 352 -4.10 17.11 -15.22
CA GLN A 352 -3.10 18.13 -15.48
C GLN A 352 -3.42 18.91 -16.77
N GLY A 353 -3.19 20.20 -16.75
CA GLY A 353 -3.41 21.11 -17.86
C GLY A 353 -4.28 22.31 -17.48
N PRO A 354 -4.31 23.38 -18.31
CA PRO A 354 -4.97 24.64 -17.97
C PRO A 354 -6.46 24.53 -17.67
N LYS A 355 -7.16 23.54 -18.23
CA LYS A 355 -8.60 23.32 -18.00
C LYS A 355 -8.92 22.44 -16.78
N SER A 356 -7.91 21.88 -16.12
CA SER A 356 -8.09 20.94 -15.00
C SER A 356 -8.96 21.49 -13.87
N ARG A 357 -8.80 22.78 -13.52
CA ARG A 357 -9.59 23.44 -12.48
C ARG A 357 -11.08 23.51 -12.83
N GLU A 358 -11.40 23.95 -14.03
CA GLU A 358 -12.80 24.11 -14.46
C GLU A 358 -13.53 22.77 -14.56
N ILE A 359 -12.82 21.72 -14.95
CA ILE A 359 -13.37 20.36 -14.96
C ILE A 359 -13.70 19.91 -13.53
N LEU A 360 -12.76 20.08 -12.60
CA LEU A 360 -12.95 19.65 -11.21
C LEU A 360 -14.01 20.48 -10.47
N LYS A 361 -14.14 21.77 -10.76
CA LYS A 361 -15.21 22.60 -10.18
C LYS A 361 -16.62 22.09 -10.50
N LYS A 362 -16.80 21.48 -11.66
CA LYS A 362 -18.09 20.90 -12.07
C LYS A 362 -18.39 19.58 -11.33
N MET A 363 -17.36 18.85 -10.93
CA MET A 363 -17.47 17.49 -10.40
C MET A 363 -17.35 17.41 -8.86
N ILE A 364 -16.58 18.31 -8.24
CA ILE A 364 -16.19 18.17 -6.84
C ILE A 364 -17.08 18.98 -5.92
N PHE A 365 -17.64 18.29 -4.92
CA PHE A 365 -18.29 18.88 -3.76
C PHE A 365 -17.29 18.96 -2.60
N ALA A 366 -16.96 20.17 -2.17
CA ALA A 366 -16.18 20.44 -0.97
C ALA A 366 -17.13 20.82 0.18
N PRO A 367 -17.09 20.13 1.33
CA PRO A 367 -17.82 20.56 2.53
C PRO A 367 -17.38 21.97 2.99
N PRO A 368 -18.22 22.74 3.67
CA PRO A 368 -17.89 24.12 4.11
C PRO A 368 -16.62 24.25 4.99
N THR A 369 -16.17 23.15 5.57
CA THR A 369 -14.95 23.07 6.38
C THR A 369 -13.69 22.81 5.57
N GLN A 370 -13.81 22.65 4.28
CA GLN A 370 -12.72 22.35 3.36
C GLN A 370 -12.66 23.40 2.25
N PRO A 371 -11.47 23.72 1.74
CA PRO A 371 -11.36 24.67 0.61
C PRO A 371 -12.03 24.10 -0.64
N ALA A 372 -12.79 24.93 -1.33
CA ALA A 372 -13.31 24.63 -2.67
C ALA A 372 -12.17 24.55 -3.71
N ILE A 373 -12.43 23.95 -4.87
CA ILE A 373 -11.38 23.72 -5.89
C ILE A 373 -10.76 25.04 -6.41
N ASP A 374 -11.53 26.09 -6.54
CA ASP A 374 -11.08 27.42 -6.94
C ASP A 374 -10.30 28.17 -5.84
N GLU A 375 -10.58 27.85 -4.58
CA GLU A 375 -9.88 28.42 -3.40
C GLU A 375 -8.65 27.57 -3.01
N LEU A 376 -8.54 26.33 -3.52
CA LEU A 376 -7.45 25.41 -3.17
C LEU A 376 -6.10 25.96 -3.63
N GLU A 377 -5.28 26.34 -2.68
CA GLU A 377 -3.94 26.88 -2.92
C GLU A 377 -2.95 25.79 -3.35
N TRP A 378 -1.86 26.21 -3.97
CA TRP A 378 -0.77 25.33 -4.38
C TRP A 378 -0.15 24.62 -3.17
N PHE A 379 0.12 23.32 -3.32
CA PHE A 379 0.59 22.43 -2.24
C PHE A 379 -0.36 22.38 -1.03
N ARG A 380 -1.66 22.42 -1.30
CA ARG A 380 -2.71 22.10 -0.34
C ARG A 380 -3.63 21.02 -0.87
N PHE A 381 -4.39 20.41 0.03
CA PHE A 381 -5.42 19.44 -0.32
C PHE A 381 -6.75 19.74 0.35
N SER A 382 -7.80 19.21 -0.26
CA SER A 382 -9.18 19.25 0.23
C SER A 382 -9.71 17.84 0.39
N ILE A 383 -10.41 17.58 1.49
CA ILE A 383 -11.18 16.34 1.69
C ILE A 383 -12.58 16.61 1.19
N CYS A 384 -12.94 16.00 0.09
CA CYS A 384 -14.13 16.31 -0.68
C CYS A 384 -14.83 15.05 -1.19
N ARG A 385 -15.85 15.24 -2.03
CA ARG A 385 -16.65 14.15 -2.59
C ARG A 385 -16.99 14.43 -4.04
N VAL A 386 -17.39 13.38 -4.75
CA VAL A 386 -17.93 13.50 -6.10
C VAL A 386 -19.36 14.03 -6.00
N GLU A 387 -19.64 15.14 -6.69
CA GLU A 387 -20.93 15.76 -6.92
C GLU A 387 -21.65 16.26 -5.64
N GLU A 388 -21.83 15.46 -4.61
CA GLU A 388 -22.64 15.76 -3.45
C GLU A 388 -22.09 15.17 -2.13
N LEU A 389 -22.69 15.52 -1.01
CA LEU A 389 -22.25 15.09 0.33
C LEU A 389 -22.24 13.56 0.50
N GLN A 390 -23.13 12.82 -0.16
CA GLN A 390 -23.19 11.36 -0.14
C GLN A 390 -22.33 10.71 -1.23
N GLY A 391 -21.70 11.52 -2.06
CA GLY A 391 -20.85 11.07 -3.14
C GLY A 391 -19.58 10.34 -2.69
N ILE A 392 -18.82 9.83 -3.64
CA ILE A 392 -17.58 9.08 -3.39
C ILE A 392 -16.57 9.96 -2.64
N PRO A 393 -16.02 9.49 -1.50
CA PRO A 393 -15.00 10.24 -0.76
C PRO A 393 -13.70 10.37 -1.56
N LEU A 394 -13.14 11.56 -1.60
CA LEU A 394 -11.90 11.89 -2.28
C LEU A 394 -11.00 12.76 -1.40
N ILE A 395 -9.70 12.69 -1.66
CA ILE A 395 -8.80 13.80 -1.36
C ILE A 395 -8.37 14.38 -2.71
N VAL A 396 -8.44 15.67 -2.85
CA VAL A 396 -7.93 16.39 -4.04
C VAL A 396 -6.80 17.30 -3.58
N SER A 397 -5.61 17.11 -4.14
CA SER A 397 -4.46 17.96 -3.87
C SER A 397 -4.13 18.81 -5.09
N ARG A 398 -3.75 20.09 -4.87
CA ARG A 398 -3.23 20.93 -5.92
C ARG A 398 -1.73 20.72 -6.05
N THR A 399 -1.41 19.58 -6.63
CA THR A 399 -0.06 19.08 -6.93
C THR A 399 -0.04 18.50 -8.33
N GLY A 400 1.16 18.25 -8.87
CA GLY A 400 1.32 17.65 -10.19
C GLY A 400 2.79 17.48 -10.57
N TYR A 401 3.00 16.79 -11.69
CA TYR A 401 4.34 16.42 -12.18
C TYR A 401 4.52 16.75 -13.67
N THR A 402 3.96 17.91 -14.11
CA THR A 402 3.93 18.29 -15.52
C THR A 402 4.38 19.73 -15.79
N GLY A 403 4.52 20.54 -14.74
CA GLY A 403 4.74 21.98 -14.86
C GLY A 403 3.47 22.79 -15.15
N GLU A 404 2.35 22.13 -15.45
CA GLU A 404 1.06 22.77 -15.69
C GLU A 404 0.21 22.90 -14.43
N LEU A 405 -0.84 23.73 -14.50
CA LEU A 405 -1.91 23.70 -13.51
C LEU A 405 -2.47 22.28 -13.40
N GLY A 406 -2.52 21.74 -12.21
CA GLY A 406 -2.99 20.38 -12.05
C GLY A 406 -3.39 20.02 -10.64
N TYR A 407 -4.05 18.88 -10.57
CA TYR A 407 -4.55 18.29 -9.32
C TYR A 407 -4.33 16.79 -9.34
N GLU A 408 -4.15 16.23 -8.16
CA GLU A 408 -4.11 14.78 -7.95
C GLU A 408 -5.31 14.36 -7.11
N ILE A 409 -5.98 13.29 -7.53
CA ILE A 409 -7.20 12.79 -6.94
C ILE A 409 -6.92 11.43 -6.32
N TRP A 410 -7.18 11.31 -5.05
CA TRP A 410 -6.91 10.14 -4.23
C TRP A 410 -8.22 9.50 -3.82
N CYS A 411 -8.43 8.25 -4.17
CA CYS A 411 -9.64 7.51 -3.85
C CYS A 411 -9.37 6.06 -3.47
N HIS A 412 -10.35 5.41 -2.90
CA HIS A 412 -10.26 3.97 -2.65
C HIS A 412 -10.26 3.21 -3.99
N PRO A 413 -9.44 2.16 -4.20
CA PRO A 413 -9.38 1.42 -5.46
C PRO A 413 -10.70 0.88 -5.96
N LYS A 414 -11.62 0.55 -5.05
CA LYS A 414 -12.98 0.12 -5.39
C LYS A 414 -13.79 1.18 -6.13
N ASP A 415 -13.53 2.46 -5.82
CA ASP A 415 -14.26 3.59 -6.38
C ASP A 415 -13.55 4.18 -7.61
N ALA A 416 -12.29 3.80 -7.83
CA ALA A 416 -11.46 4.33 -8.91
C ALA A 416 -12.12 4.24 -10.31
N PRO A 417 -12.78 3.15 -10.73
CA PRO A 417 -13.46 3.11 -12.02
C PRO A 417 -14.56 4.15 -12.16
N LYS A 418 -15.31 4.40 -11.10
CA LYS A 418 -16.39 5.43 -11.12
C LYS A 418 -15.82 6.84 -11.14
N VAL A 419 -14.72 7.07 -10.38
CA VAL A 419 -14.02 8.35 -10.38
C VAL A 419 -13.45 8.66 -11.76
N TRP A 420 -12.87 7.66 -12.43
CA TRP A 420 -12.40 7.79 -13.82
C TRP A 420 -13.53 8.16 -14.76
N ASP A 421 -14.65 7.43 -14.70
CA ASP A 421 -15.80 7.66 -15.57
C ASP A 421 -16.35 9.09 -15.40
N LYS A 422 -16.46 9.56 -14.14
CA LYS A 422 -16.89 10.93 -13.83
C LYS A 422 -15.92 11.99 -14.34
N LEU A 423 -14.62 11.80 -14.17
CA LEU A 423 -13.63 12.73 -14.70
C LEU A 423 -13.74 12.83 -16.23
N MET A 424 -13.84 11.70 -16.93
CA MET A 424 -13.99 11.68 -18.38
C MET A 424 -15.32 12.29 -18.85
N GLU A 425 -16.41 12.09 -18.09
CA GLU A 425 -17.73 12.69 -18.35
C GLU A 425 -17.68 14.22 -18.25
N TYR A 426 -17.19 14.75 -17.11
CA TYR A 426 -17.15 16.21 -16.88
C TYR A 426 -16.08 16.93 -17.70
N GLY A 427 -15.03 16.21 -18.11
CA GLY A 427 -13.96 16.76 -18.93
C GLY A 427 -14.21 16.69 -20.45
N LYS A 428 -15.32 16.06 -20.90
CA LYS A 428 -15.59 15.81 -22.32
C LYS A 428 -15.59 17.09 -23.16
N ASP A 429 -16.29 18.11 -22.69
CA ASP A 429 -16.43 19.39 -23.41
C ASP A 429 -15.15 20.25 -23.34
N ASP A 430 -14.25 19.92 -22.43
CA ASP A 430 -12.97 20.58 -22.23
C ASP A 430 -11.82 19.84 -22.92
N ASN A 431 -12.11 18.84 -23.77
CA ASN A 431 -11.15 18.00 -24.47
C ASN A 431 -10.18 17.26 -23.53
N LEU A 432 -10.69 16.79 -22.38
CA LEU A 432 -9.91 15.92 -21.50
C LEU A 432 -9.65 14.58 -22.20
N ILE A 433 -8.38 14.20 -22.30
CA ILE A 433 -7.98 12.88 -22.79
C ILE A 433 -7.11 12.14 -21.76
N PRO A 434 -7.06 10.81 -21.81
CA PRO A 434 -6.10 10.08 -21.01
C PRO A 434 -4.70 10.24 -21.57
N ALA A 435 -3.68 10.24 -20.69
CA ALA A 435 -2.28 10.26 -21.09
C ALA A 435 -1.45 9.25 -20.29
N GLY A 436 -0.39 8.74 -20.89
CA GLY A 436 0.47 7.73 -20.33
C GLY A 436 1.83 8.24 -19.86
N PHE A 437 2.67 7.32 -19.39
CA PHE A 437 3.99 7.63 -18.85
C PHE A 437 4.95 8.22 -19.87
N ALA A 438 4.83 7.87 -21.17
CA ALA A 438 5.70 8.40 -22.20
C ALA A 438 5.48 9.91 -22.44
N ALA A 439 4.24 10.40 -22.33
CA ALA A 439 3.95 11.81 -22.37
C ALA A 439 4.37 12.50 -21.06
N LEU A 440 4.07 11.89 -19.91
CA LEU A 440 4.44 12.39 -18.59
C LEU A 440 5.95 12.62 -18.48
N ASP A 441 6.77 11.68 -18.97
CA ASP A 441 8.23 11.81 -18.91
C ASP A 441 8.75 13.03 -19.67
N LYS A 442 8.17 13.37 -20.84
CA LYS A 442 8.51 14.59 -21.58
C LYS A 442 8.09 15.86 -20.82
N LEU A 443 6.87 15.86 -20.30
CA LEU A 443 6.32 17.00 -19.55
C LEU A 443 7.15 17.31 -18.29
N ARG A 444 7.52 16.28 -17.52
CA ARG A 444 8.30 16.45 -16.29
C ARG A 444 9.73 16.95 -16.57
N ILE A 445 10.37 16.47 -17.64
CA ILE A 445 11.72 16.90 -18.04
C ILE A 445 11.73 18.39 -18.38
N GLU A 446 10.80 18.86 -19.18
CA GLU A 446 10.65 20.28 -19.51
C GLU A 446 10.38 21.14 -18.27
N ALA A 447 9.62 20.62 -17.31
CA ALA A 447 9.35 21.31 -16.06
C ALA A 447 10.54 21.26 -15.07
N GLY A 448 11.63 20.56 -15.39
CA GLY A 448 12.79 20.40 -14.53
C GLY A 448 12.53 19.52 -13.30
N LEU A 449 11.54 18.61 -13.39
CA LEU A 449 11.17 17.70 -12.30
C LEU A 449 11.96 16.41 -12.40
N ILE A 450 12.65 16.07 -11.32
CA ILE A 450 13.57 14.93 -11.25
C ILE A 450 12.83 13.61 -11.02
N LEU A 451 13.43 12.51 -11.48
CA LEU A 451 12.95 11.16 -11.32
C LEU A 451 14.09 10.26 -10.84
N PHE A 452 13.83 9.47 -9.80
CA PHE A 452 14.78 8.45 -9.32
C PHE A 452 15.11 7.45 -10.46
N GLY A 453 16.41 7.16 -10.60
CA GLY A 453 16.95 6.32 -11.67
C GLY A 453 17.33 7.10 -12.94
N ASN A 454 16.96 8.37 -13.03
CA ASN A 454 17.34 9.26 -14.15
C ASN A 454 18.26 10.37 -13.66
N GLU A 455 17.75 11.37 -12.94
CA GLU A 455 18.54 12.50 -12.45
C GLU A 455 19.25 12.23 -11.12
N PHE A 456 18.83 11.25 -10.38
CA PHE A 456 19.52 10.75 -9.16
C PHE A 456 19.26 9.25 -8.94
N ASP A 457 20.23 8.58 -8.31
CA ASP A 457 20.23 7.12 -8.11
C ASP A 457 20.86 6.70 -6.75
N GLY A 458 20.91 7.61 -5.79
CA GLY A 458 21.56 7.39 -4.50
C GLY A 458 23.03 7.83 -4.45
N GLN A 459 23.56 8.41 -5.54
CA GLN A 459 24.93 8.94 -5.63
C GLN A 459 24.98 10.47 -5.74
N GLN A 460 23.84 11.13 -5.82
CA GLN A 460 23.72 12.58 -5.90
C GLN A 460 23.10 13.12 -4.62
N ASP A 461 23.56 14.29 -4.19
CA ASP A 461 22.90 15.05 -3.15
C ASP A 461 21.82 15.99 -3.73
N PRO A 462 20.93 16.58 -2.90
CA PRO A 462 19.85 17.45 -3.39
C PRO A 462 20.32 18.70 -4.15
N PHE A 463 21.53 19.18 -3.92
CA PHE A 463 22.07 20.34 -4.65
C PHE A 463 22.54 19.93 -6.03
N GLU A 464 23.20 18.78 -6.14
CA GLU A 464 23.62 18.19 -7.41
C GLU A 464 22.40 17.81 -8.27
N ALA A 465 21.33 17.29 -7.64
CA ALA A 465 20.06 16.94 -8.31
C ALA A 465 19.18 18.17 -8.66
N GLY A 466 19.61 19.39 -8.34
CA GLY A 466 18.87 20.61 -8.67
C GLY A 466 17.73 20.98 -7.73
N ILE A 467 17.50 20.23 -6.65
CA ILE A 467 16.41 20.50 -5.67
C ILE A 467 16.91 21.10 -4.36
N GLY A 468 17.98 21.86 -4.41
CA GLY A 468 18.55 22.55 -3.24
C GLY A 468 17.59 23.45 -2.48
N PHE A 469 16.49 23.91 -3.11
CA PHE A 469 15.39 24.64 -2.46
C PHE A 469 14.65 23.80 -1.41
N ALA A 470 14.67 22.49 -1.55
CA ALA A 470 14.08 21.54 -0.59
C ALA A 470 14.95 21.33 0.66
N VAL A 471 16.16 21.92 0.72
CA VAL A 471 17.11 21.79 1.84
C VAL A 471 17.32 23.13 2.51
N PRO A 472 16.45 23.59 3.42
CA PRO A 472 16.48 24.91 4.03
C PRO A 472 17.46 24.97 5.22
N LEU A 473 18.76 24.79 4.98
CA LEU A 473 19.82 24.71 5.99
C LEU A 473 19.90 25.91 6.95
N LYS A 474 19.43 27.10 6.49
CA LYS A 474 19.47 28.31 7.30
C LYS A 474 18.23 28.46 8.21
N SER A 475 17.07 27.98 7.76
CA SER A 475 15.78 28.22 8.43
C SER A 475 15.22 27.00 9.15
N LYS A 476 15.86 25.83 9.01
CA LYS A 476 15.61 24.63 9.80
C LYS A 476 16.74 24.47 10.80
N GLU A 477 16.46 24.89 12.04
CA GLU A 477 17.45 24.85 13.14
C GLU A 477 17.66 23.41 13.64
N GLU A 478 16.58 22.63 13.68
CA GLU A 478 16.60 21.25 14.15
C GLU A 478 17.48 20.36 13.25
N ASP A 479 17.99 19.33 13.85
CA ASP A 479 18.81 18.34 13.14
C ASP A 479 17.95 17.44 12.27
N PHE A 480 18.54 16.94 11.19
CA PHE A 480 17.96 15.94 10.31
C PHE A 480 19.06 15.08 9.66
N ILE A 481 18.70 13.91 9.17
CA ILE A 481 19.65 12.96 8.59
C ILE A 481 20.40 13.60 7.43
N GLY A 482 21.75 13.57 7.52
CA GLY A 482 22.64 14.14 6.51
C GLY A 482 22.91 15.64 6.62
N LYS A 483 22.30 16.39 7.58
CA LYS A 483 22.38 17.86 7.66
C LYS A 483 23.80 18.40 7.69
N SER A 484 24.69 17.81 8.48
CA SER A 484 26.09 18.26 8.61
C SER A 484 26.83 18.16 7.29
N VAL A 485 26.72 17.01 6.62
CA VAL A 485 27.34 16.76 5.32
C VAL A 485 26.74 17.63 4.23
N LEU A 486 25.43 17.83 4.23
CA LEU A 486 24.75 18.71 3.27
C LEU A 486 25.17 20.18 3.40
N LYS A 487 25.53 20.65 4.61
CA LYS A 487 26.13 21.99 4.78
C LYS A 487 27.47 22.11 4.07
N GLU A 488 28.32 21.10 4.18
CA GLU A 488 29.62 21.04 3.53
C GLU A 488 29.48 20.95 2.00
N ARG A 489 28.62 20.04 1.52
CA ARG A 489 28.35 19.87 0.08
C ARG A 489 27.80 21.12 -0.57
N LYS A 490 26.92 21.86 0.12
CA LYS A 490 26.40 23.15 -0.38
C LYS A 490 27.51 24.18 -0.57
N ALA A 491 28.51 24.18 0.31
CA ALA A 491 29.66 25.09 0.21
C ALA A 491 30.62 24.69 -0.93
N ASN A 492 30.73 23.38 -1.21
CA ASN A 492 31.65 22.80 -2.17
C ASN A 492 30.95 21.83 -3.14
N PRO A 493 30.06 22.29 -4.03
CA PRO A 493 29.35 21.44 -4.96
C PRO A 493 30.30 20.79 -5.96
N GLN A 494 30.19 19.45 -6.14
CA GLN A 494 31.07 18.69 -7.04
C GLN A 494 30.48 18.57 -8.45
N LYS A 495 29.17 18.58 -8.57
CA LYS A 495 28.43 18.41 -9.83
C LYS A 495 27.25 19.38 -9.88
N LYS A 496 26.72 19.58 -11.04
CA LYS A 496 25.49 20.37 -11.27
C LYS A 496 24.68 19.74 -12.40
N LEU A 497 23.40 19.55 -12.15
CA LEU A 497 22.44 19.20 -13.21
C LEU A 497 22.23 20.41 -14.11
N VAL A 498 22.32 20.23 -15.42
CA VAL A 498 22.09 21.26 -16.43
C VAL A 498 21.20 20.72 -17.53
N GLY A 499 20.31 21.57 -18.07
CA GLY A 499 19.60 21.30 -19.29
C GLY A 499 20.46 21.65 -20.51
N LEU A 500 20.31 20.88 -21.58
CA LEU A 500 20.89 21.15 -22.88
C LEU A 500 19.73 21.44 -23.86
N GLU A 501 19.82 22.52 -24.59
CA GLU A 501 18.89 22.89 -25.69
C GLU A 501 19.30 22.21 -27.00
#